data_a9a4d6eefe9aa4f2221905f24c2b21f2
#
_entry.id   a9a4d6eefe9aa4f2221905f24c2b21f2
#
_cell.length_a   1.000
_cell.length_b   1.000
_cell.length_c   1.000
_cell.angle_alpha   90.00
_cell.angle_beta   90.00
_cell.angle_gamma   90.00
#
_symmetry.space_group_name_H-M   'P 1'
#
loop_
_entity.id
_entity.type
_entity.pdbx_description
1 polymer ?
#
loop_
_entity_poly.entity_id
_entity_poly.type
_entity_poly.pdbx_seq_one_letter_code
_entity_poly.pdbx_strand_id
1 'polypeptide(L)'
;MDMNTLLSLSWHLMVPEFIILGAAILLSICDLFFKLNHRYVALSAIAAIVLAIVSLITLYSEPAGDILNGSFVLDGFSKGFKTLLLGGSALILCIAMSDDKKNPIEDKGEYYYLFLMALLGAMFMASSVDFITLFVGLELLSLSSYILVGIRKKNRASNEAAMKYVINGGIGTAITLFGMSYLYGITGSTNIVDMQKVFAGELAGGIQLLLALAFLLLLVGLSFKIATVPFHMWAPDVYEGAVTPVTAFLGTISKGAGFLLIIRLFLMVFASVSVQGDMQSLYGRMSIYIAVLASITMIIGNVVALKQYNVKRLFAYSGIAHAGYLLVPLVALSPFTMDSMWFYMLAYMLMNIGTFAIIHGLILQSDKENITIFTGLYKRSPFTAIVMTIFILSLAGIPGTAGFIGKINIFLGALHVEPAHYVLASIMMGTTVISFVYYFRILQQMFFRTGEVEEKIRLPFNIKVVMSLCAISIVILGIMPMIGYNFFYEYFPLMKDFFFLGNVVQ
;
A
#
# COMPACT_ATOMS: atom_id res chain seq x y z
N MET A 1 3.01 -1.42 -35.77
CA MET A 1 4.04 -2.39 -35.28
C MET A 1 3.86 -3.66 -36.07
N ASP A 2 4.90 -4.12 -36.78
CA ASP A 2 4.81 -5.37 -37.54
C ASP A 2 4.82 -6.58 -36.60
N MET A 3 4.21 -7.70 -37.04
CA MET A 3 4.13 -8.94 -36.28
C MET A 3 5.52 -9.42 -35.82
N ASN A 4 6.53 -9.25 -36.64
CA ASN A 4 7.93 -9.63 -36.32
C ASN A 4 8.52 -8.78 -35.20
N THR A 5 8.20 -7.48 -35.14
CA THR A 5 8.60 -6.59 -34.03
C THR A 5 7.89 -6.95 -32.74
N LEU A 6 6.61 -7.32 -32.79
CA LEU A 6 5.87 -7.79 -31.60
C LEU A 6 6.46 -9.11 -31.05
N LEU A 7 6.83 -10.04 -31.93
CA LEU A 7 7.41 -11.32 -31.51
C LEU A 7 8.84 -11.19 -30.96
N SER A 8 9.57 -10.14 -31.35
CA SER A 8 10.94 -9.88 -30.88
C SER A 8 11.00 -9.19 -29.50
N LEU A 9 9.86 -8.78 -28.93
CA LEU A 9 9.80 -8.15 -27.62
C LEU A 9 10.09 -9.16 -26.50
N SER A 10 10.72 -8.67 -25.43
CA SER A 10 11.10 -9.48 -24.25
C SER A 10 9.90 -9.79 -23.33
N TRP A 11 8.87 -10.47 -23.87
CA TRP A 11 7.63 -10.80 -23.14
C TRP A 11 7.84 -11.58 -21.85
N HIS A 12 8.99 -12.23 -21.68
CA HIS A 12 9.32 -12.96 -20.44
C HIS A 12 9.35 -12.04 -19.22
N LEU A 13 9.63 -10.75 -19.39
CA LEU A 13 9.61 -9.75 -18.31
C LEU A 13 8.21 -9.49 -17.74
N MET A 14 7.14 -9.80 -18.50
CA MET A 14 5.74 -9.64 -18.10
C MET A 14 5.07 -10.96 -17.67
N VAL A 15 5.82 -12.04 -17.53
CA VAL A 15 5.24 -13.35 -17.15
C VAL A 15 4.47 -13.31 -15.84
N PRO A 16 4.90 -12.63 -14.76
CA PRO A 16 4.09 -12.53 -13.55
C PRO A 16 2.71 -11.90 -13.79
N GLU A 17 2.63 -10.85 -14.61
CA GLU A 17 1.38 -10.17 -14.98
C GLU A 17 0.48 -11.08 -15.83
N PHE A 18 1.05 -11.81 -16.79
CA PHE A 18 0.30 -12.74 -17.62
C PHE A 18 -0.28 -13.90 -16.82
N ILE A 19 0.43 -14.39 -15.82
CA ILE A 19 -0.09 -15.43 -14.91
C ILE A 19 -1.31 -14.91 -14.17
N ILE A 20 -1.24 -13.72 -13.58
CA ILE A 20 -2.36 -13.13 -12.83
C ILE A 20 -3.55 -12.82 -13.75
N LEU A 21 -3.30 -12.22 -14.93
CA LEU A 21 -4.34 -11.93 -15.92
C LEU A 21 -5.01 -13.21 -16.41
N GLY A 22 -4.22 -14.20 -16.83
CA GLY A 22 -4.72 -15.48 -17.30
C GLY A 22 -5.55 -16.20 -16.24
N ALA A 23 -5.10 -16.20 -15.00
CA ALA A 23 -5.83 -16.78 -13.88
C ALA A 23 -7.16 -16.05 -13.64
N ALA A 24 -7.17 -14.71 -13.64
CA ALA A 24 -8.40 -13.93 -13.46
C ALA A 24 -9.43 -14.23 -14.54
N ILE A 25 -9.01 -14.26 -15.80
CA ILE A 25 -9.89 -14.59 -16.95
C ILE A 25 -10.39 -16.03 -16.86
N LEU A 26 -9.49 -16.99 -16.66
CA LEU A 26 -9.87 -18.41 -16.59
C LEU A 26 -10.83 -18.68 -15.43
N LEU A 27 -10.56 -18.13 -14.23
CA LEU A 27 -11.45 -18.28 -13.09
C LEU A 27 -12.82 -17.65 -13.32
N SER A 28 -12.86 -16.46 -13.94
CA SER A 28 -14.12 -15.80 -14.30
C SER A 28 -14.95 -16.63 -15.27
N ILE A 29 -14.33 -17.17 -16.33
CA ILE A 29 -15.01 -18.04 -17.31
C ILE A 29 -15.47 -19.35 -16.65
N CYS A 30 -14.60 -20.00 -15.90
CA CYS A 30 -14.92 -21.25 -15.23
C CYS A 30 -16.05 -21.09 -14.20
N ASP A 31 -16.07 -20.01 -13.43
CA ASP A 31 -17.11 -19.75 -12.45
C ASP A 31 -18.47 -19.49 -13.13
N LEU A 32 -18.46 -18.76 -14.25
CA LEU A 32 -19.66 -18.48 -15.04
C LEU A 32 -20.31 -19.75 -15.59
N PHE A 33 -19.51 -20.69 -16.15
CA PHE A 33 -20.03 -21.87 -16.81
C PHE A 33 -20.26 -23.07 -15.85
N PHE A 34 -19.41 -23.25 -14.83
CA PHE A 34 -19.38 -24.45 -14.01
C PHE A 34 -19.83 -24.24 -12.56
N LYS A 35 -20.14 -23.00 -12.13
CA LYS A 35 -20.49 -22.64 -10.75
C LYS A 35 -19.59 -23.36 -9.73
N LEU A 36 -18.30 -23.09 -9.82
CA LEU A 36 -17.27 -23.75 -9.05
C LEU A 36 -17.47 -23.59 -7.53
N ASN A 37 -17.07 -24.58 -6.76
CA ASN A 37 -17.02 -24.44 -5.32
C ASN A 37 -16.00 -23.35 -4.96
N HIS A 38 -16.41 -22.38 -4.16
CA HIS A 38 -15.61 -21.20 -3.74
C HIS A 38 -14.22 -21.55 -3.20
N ARG A 39 -14.07 -22.72 -2.57
CA ARG A 39 -12.76 -23.17 -2.08
C ARG A 39 -11.78 -23.47 -3.21
N TYR A 40 -12.24 -24.05 -4.31
CA TYR A 40 -11.37 -24.31 -5.47
C TYR A 40 -10.98 -23.00 -6.15
N VAL A 41 -11.92 -22.05 -6.29
CA VAL A 41 -11.63 -20.72 -6.84
C VAL A 41 -10.59 -19.99 -5.99
N ALA A 42 -10.74 -20.03 -4.66
CA ALA A 42 -9.79 -19.45 -3.72
C ALA A 42 -8.39 -20.07 -3.84
N LEU A 43 -8.32 -21.41 -3.84
CA LEU A 43 -7.05 -22.13 -3.95
C LEU A 43 -6.37 -21.88 -5.30
N SER A 44 -7.14 -21.82 -6.39
CA SER A 44 -6.59 -21.51 -7.72
C SER A 44 -6.07 -20.07 -7.81
N ALA A 45 -6.77 -19.10 -7.18
CA ALA A 45 -6.30 -17.72 -7.10
C ALA A 45 -5.00 -17.61 -6.30
N ILE A 46 -4.91 -18.29 -5.16
CA ILE A 46 -3.66 -18.33 -4.36
C ILE A 46 -2.54 -19.03 -5.14
N ALA A 47 -2.84 -20.15 -5.81
CA ALA A 47 -1.85 -20.85 -6.64
C ALA A 47 -1.32 -19.95 -7.77
N ALA A 48 -2.18 -19.17 -8.41
CA ALA A 48 -1.76 -18.19 -9.42
C ALA A 48 -0.82 -17.14 -8.85
N ILE A 49 -1.09 -16.61 -7.66
CA ILE A 49 -0.19 -15.64 -7.00
C ILE A 49 1.15 -16.31 -6.65
N VAL A 50 1.14 -17.53 -6.14
CA VAL A 50 2.37 -18.29 -5.84
C VAL A 50 3.19 -18.52 -7.12
N LEU A 51 2.55 -18.90 -8.23
CA LEU A 51 3.22 -19.05 -9.53
C LEU A 51 3.79 -17.72 -10.02
N ALA A 52 3.07 -16.61 -9.84
CA ALA A 52 3.57 -15.28 -10.16
C ALA A 52 4.78 -14.88 -9.29
N ILE A 53 4.79 -15.25 -7.99
CA ILE A 53 5.95 -15.03 -7.11
C ILE A 53 7.15 -15.87 -7.61
N VAL A 54 6.94 -17.13 -7.91
CA VAL A 54 8.01 -18.00 -8.43
C VAL A 54 8.58 -17.45 -9.74
N SER A 55 7.72 -17.02 -10.67
CA SER A 55 8.17 -16.39 -11.91
C SER A 55 8.90 -15.05 -11.67
N LEU A 56 8.49 -14.27 -10.69
CA LEU A 56 9.19 -13.03 -10.32
C LEU A 56 10.58 -13.32 -9.73
N ILE A 57 10.71 -14.36 -8.90
CA ILE A 57 12.00 -14.77 -8.33
C ILE A 57 13.00 -15.17 -9.43
N THR A 58 12.56 -15.85 -10.49
CA THR A 58 13.45 -16.18 -11.62
C THR A 58 13.97 -14.93 -12.34
N LEU A 59 13.25 -13.82 -12.25
CA LEU A 59 13.62 -12.54 -12.85
C LEU A 59 14.51 -11.65 -11.94
N TYR A 60 14.81 -12.07 -10.69
CA TYR A 60 15.63 -11.24 -9.78
C TYR A 60 17.04 -10.98 -10.32
N SER A 61 17.66 -12.00 -10.91
CA SER A 61 19.00 -11.92 -11.49
C SER A 61 19.04 -11.26 -12.87
N GLU A 62 17.89 -11.10 -13.53
CA GLU A 62 17.82 -10.44 -14.82
C GLU A 62 18.15 -8.95 -14.67
N PRO A 63 18.92 -8.34 -15.59
CA PRO A 63 19.13 -6.90 -15.60
C PRO A 63 17.81 -6.15 -15.79
N ALA A 64 17.81 -4.86 -15.49
CA ALA A 64 16.66 -4.02 -15.79
C ALA A 64 16.38 -4.05 -17.31
N GLY A 65 15.13 -4.29 -17.67
CA GLY A 65 14.69 -4.39 -19.06
C GLY A 65 13.38 -3.66 -19.29
N ASP A 66 13.19 -3.20 -20.52
CA ASP A 66 11.98 -2.50 -20.93
C ASP A 66 11.26 -3.21 -22.07
N ILE A 67 9.97 -2.98 -22.19
CA ILE A 67 9.10 -3.48 -23.27
C ILE A 67 8.19 -2.35 -23.73
N LEU A 68 7.68 -2.45 -24.94
CA LEU A 68 6.72 -1.52 -25.52
C LEU A 68 7.23 -0.08 -25.54
N ASN A 69 8.45 0.10 -26.08
CA ASN A 69 9.12 1.41 -26.17
C ASN A 69 9.26 2.12 -24.79
N GLY A 70 9.63 1.37 -23.75
CA GLY A 70 9.82 1.89 -22.42
C GLY A 70 8.54 2.18 -21.63
N SER A 71 7.36 1.76 -22.13
CA SER A 71 6.11 1.92 -21.36
C SER A 71 6.03 1.00 -20.16
N PHE A 72 6.67 -0.16 -20.21
CA PHE A 72 6.79 -1.12 -19.13
C PHE A 72 8.25 -1.41 -18.84
N VAL A 73 8.67 -1.24 -17.60
CA VAL A 73 10.05 -1.45 -17.14
C VAL A 73 10.07 -2.42 -15.97
N LEU A 74 10.92 -3.45 -16.06
CA LEU A 74 11.20 -4.33 -14.94
C LEU A 74 12.57 -3.98 -14.36
N ASP A 75 12.57 -3.03 -13.43
CA ASP A 75 13.73 -2.55 -12.68
C ASP A 75 13.73 -3.10 -11.24
N GLY A 76 14.74 -2.81 -10.45
CA GLY A 76 14.82 -3.22 -9.04
C GLY A 76 13.67 -2.69 -8.22
N PHE A 77 13.22 -1.46 -8.51
CA PHE A 77 12.04 -0.86 -7.88
C PHE A 77 10.76 -1.68 -8.13
N SER A 78 10.47 -2.00 -9.39
CA SER A 78 9.29 -2.79 -9.74
C SER A 78 9.33 -4.20 -9.15
N LYS A 79 10.49 -4.87 -9.17
CA LYS A 79 10.69 -6.20 -8.57
C LYS A 79 10.43 -6.16 -7.05
N GLY A 80 11.00 -5.18 -6.36
CA GLY A 80 10.84 -5.01 -4.91
C GLY A 80 9.39 -4.76 -4.50
N PHE A 81 8.69 -3.85 -5.19
CA PHE A 81 7.29 -3.58 -4.90
C PHE A 81 6.35 -4.73 -5.29
N LYS A 82 6.55 -5.37 -6.45
CA LYS A 82 5.78 -6.56 -6.83
C LYS A 82 5.90 -7.68 -5.81
N THR A 83 7.09 -7.87 -5.22
CA THR A 83 7.29 -8.86 -4.15
C THR A 83 6.40 -8.56 -2.94
N LEU A 84 6.33 -7.29 -2.52
CA LEU A 84 5.41 -6.88 -1.45
C LEU A 84 3.95 -7.08 -1.82
N LEU A 85 3.54 -6.63 -3.01
CA LEU A 85 2.17 -6.69 -3.49
C LEU A 85 1.67 -8.14 -3.60
N LEU A 86 2.45 -9.01 -4.23
CA LEU A 86 2.11 -10.43 -4.40
C LEU A 86 2.11 -11.17 -3.05
N GLY A 87 3.15 -10.99 -2.23
CA GLY A 87 3.25 -11.65 -0.92
C GLY A 87 2.11 -11.27 0.02
N GLY A 88 1.82 -9.97 0.13
CA GLY A 88 0.69 -9.49 0.93
C GLY A 88 -0.67 -9.96 0.41
N SER A 89 -0.85 -9.99 -0.92
CA SER A 89 -2.08 -10.46 -1.55
C SER A 89 -2.34 -11.95 -1.30
N ALA A 90 -1.30 -12.78 -1.34
CA ALA A 90 -1.40 -14.20 -1.00
C ALA A 90 -1.91 -14.39 0.44
N LEU A 91 -1.35 -13.65 1.41
CA LEU A 91 -1.78 -13.71 2.80
C LEU A 91 -3.24 -13.26 2.97
N ILE A 92 -3.66 -12.18 2.27
CA ILE A 92 -5.04 -11.68 2.34
C ILE A 92 -6.03 -12.68 1.74
N LEU A 93 -5.70 -13.32 0.61
CA LEU A 93 -6.56 -14.35 0.05
C LEU A 93 -6.68 -15.58 0.97
N CYS A 94 -5.61 -15.94 1.68
CA CYS A 94 -5.70 -16.97 2.72
C CYS A 94 -6.70 -16.57 3.84
N ILE A 95 -6.76 -15.32 4.26
CA ILE A 95 -7.77 -14.84 5.22
C ILE A 95 -9.17 -14.96 4.62
N ALA A 96 -9.36 -14.56 3.36
CA ALA A 96 -10.64 -14.55 2.66
C ALA A 96 -11.26 -15.94 2.44
N MET A 97 -10.48 -17.03 2.53
CA MET A 97 -10.98 -18.39 2.47
C MET A 97 -11.94 -18.74 3.63
N SER A 98 -11.87 -17.99 4.74
CA SER A 98 -12.74 -18.21 5.90
C SER A 98 -14.13 -17.65 5.64
N ASP A 99 -15.13 -18.50 5.74
CA ASP A 99 -16.53 -18.15 5.45
C ASP A 99 -17.19 -17.40 6.61
N ASP A 100 -17.76 -16.25 6.30
CA ASP A 100 -18.72 -15.59 7.16
C ASP A 100 -20.12 -16.19 6.90
N LYS A 101 -20.53 -17.13 7.76
CA LYS A 101 -21.81 -17.82 7.63
C LYS A 101 -23.01 -16.92 7.93
N LYS A 102 -22.80 -15.83 8.69
CA LYS A 102 -23.87 -14.93 9.12
C LYS A 102 -24.12 -13.82 8.11
N ASN A 103 -23.05 -13.32 7.49
CA ASN A 103 -23.08 -12.28 6.46
C ASN A 103 -22.33 -12.76 5.21
N PRO A 104 -22.86 -13.76 4.48
CA PRO A 104 -22.16 -14.37 3.35
C PRO A 104 -22.02 -13.37 2.21
N ILE A 105 -20.92 -13.50 1.45
CA ILE A 105 -20.81 -12.92 0.11
C ILE A 105 -21.65 -13.82 -0.81
N GLU A 106 -22.58 -13.22 -1.56
CA GLU A 106 -23.52 -13.98 -2.41
C GLU A 106 -22.75 -14.67 -3.55
N ASP A 107 -21.91 -13.92 -4.25
CA ASP A 107 -21.14 -14.39 -5.39
C ASP A 107 -19.63 -14.39 -5.03
N LYS A 108 -19.21 -15.43 -4.30
CA LYS A 108 -17.81 -15.52 -3.82
C LYS A 108 -16.78 -15.69 -4.93
N GLY A 109 -17.15 -16.24 -6.08
CA GLY A 109 -16.28 -16.34 -7.24
C GLY A 109 -15.82 -14.95 -7.69
N GLU A 110 -16.78 -13.99 -7.80
CA GLU A 110 -16.50 -12.61 -8.19
C GLU A 110 -15.42 -11.95 -7.30
N TYR A 111 -15.44 -12.25 -6.01
CA TYR A 111 -14.44 -11.72 -5.07
C TYR A 111 -13.01 -12.05 -5.49
N TYR A 112 -12.73 -13.31 -5.89
CA TYR A 112 -11.36 -13.74 -6.14
C TYR A 112 -10.82 -13.21 -7.47
N TYR A 113 -11.59 -13.27 -8.56
CA TYR A 113 -11.07 -12.75 -9.83
C TYR A 113 -11.02 -11.21 -9.87
N LEU A 114 -11.94 -10.51 -9.19
CA LEU A 114 -11.84 -9.05 -9.01
C LEU A 114 -10.63 -8.67 -8.14
N PHE A 115 -10.30 -9.47 -7.12
CA PHE A 115 -9.10 -9.28 -6.32
C PHE A 115 -7.83 -9.44 -7.17
N LEU A 116 -7.76 -10.46 -8.04
CA LEU A 116 -6.66 -10.64 -8.97
C LEU A 116 -6.53 -9.48 -9.96
N MET A 117 -7.65 -8.94 -10.47
CA MET A 117 -7.65 -7.77 -11.34
C MET A 117 -7.15 -6.51 -10.60
N ALA A 118 -7.55 -6.31 -9.34
CA ALA A 118 -7.03 -5.22 -8.53
C ALA A 118 -5.51 -5.35 -8.30
N LEU A 119 -5.03 -6.57 -8.03
CA LEU A 119 -3.60 -6.86 -7.89
C LEU A 119 -2.84 -6.62 -9.19
N LEU A 120 -3.39 -7.04 -10.32
CA LEU A 120 -2.81 -6.78 -11.65
C LEU A 120 -2.64 -5.28 -11.91
N GLY A 121 -3.65 -4.47 -11.57
CA GLY A 121 -3.55 -3.00 -11.64
C GLY A 121 -2.39 -2.45 -10.81
N ALA A 122 -2.22 -2.95 -9.58
CA ALA A 122 -1.10 -2.57 -8.72
C ALA A 122 0.28 -3.00 -9.30
N MET A 123 0.35 -4.17 -9.94
CA MET A 123 1.58 -4.66 -10.60
C MET A 123 1.92 -3.81 -11.82
N PHE A 124 0.93 -3.40 -12.63
CA PHE A 124 1.16 -2.46 -13.73
C PHE A 124 1.67 -1.11 -13.22
N MET A 125 1.09 -0.57 -12.17
CA MET A 125 1.59 0.68 -11.56
C MET A 125 3.08 0.55 -11.15
N ALA A 126 3.51 -0.62 -10.66
CA ALA A 126 4.89 -0.86 -10.27
C ALA A 126 5.88 -0.81 -11.44
N SER A 127 5.50 -1.27 -12.61
CA SER A 127 6.37 -1.39 -13.78
C SER A 127 6.16 -0.32 -14.84
N SER A 128 5.12 0.50 -14.75
CA SER A 128 4.85 1.51 -15.76
C SER A 128 5.74 2.74 -15.61
N VAL A 129 6.26 3.22 -16.74
CA VAL A 129 7.03 4.46 -16.88
C VAL A 129 6.39 5.37 -17.94
N ASP A 130 5.16 5.07 -18.31
CA ASP A 130 4.33 5.85 -19.22
C ASP A 130 3.02 6.22 -18.53
N PHE A 131 2.54 7.45 -18.71
CA PHE A 131 1.35 7.96 -18.01
C PHE A 131 0.08 7.19 -18.34
N ILE A 132 -0.06 6.71 -19.58
CA ILE A 132 -1.24 5.95 -20.01
C ILE A 132 -1.28 4.62 -19.26
N THR A 133 -0.18 3.88 -19.25
CA THR A 133 -0.10 2.58 -18.55
C THR A 133 -0.20 2.72 -17.05
N LEU A 134 0.38 3.79 -16.47
CA LEU A 134 0.22 4.13 -15.03
C LEU A 134 -1.23 4.40 -14.68
N PHE A 135 -1.91 5.23 -15.48
CA PHE A 135 -3.31 5.59 -15.25
C PHE A 135 -4.24 4.38 -15.42
N VAL A 136 -4.02 3.56 -16.46
CA VAL A 136 -4.77 2.31 -16.65
C VAL A 136 -4.58 1.36 -15.47
N GLY A 137 -3.35 1.21 -14.97
CA GLY A 137 -3.07 0.41 -13.76
C GLY A 137 -3.79 0.96 -12.51
N LEU A 138 -3.77 2.29 -12.34
CA LEU A 138 -4.46 2.98 -11.25
C LEU A 138 -5.98 2.76 -11.29
N GLU A 139 -6.59 2.90 -12.48
CA GLU A 139 -8.02 2.69 -12.66
C GLU A 139 -8.42 1.22 -12.50
N LEU A 140 -7.63 0.29 -13.03
CA LEU A 140 -7.88 -1.14 -12.86
C LEU A 140 -7.88 -1.55 -11.39
N LEU A 141 -6.91 -1.05 -10.59
CA LEU A 141 -6.88 -1.24 -9.15
C LEU A 141 -8.09 -0.59 -8.47
N SER A 142 -8.46 0.64 -8.88
CA SER A 142 -9.49 1.43 -8.23
C SER A 142 -10.89 0.88 -8.50
N LEU A 143 -11.26 0.64 -9.77
CA LEU A 143 -12.56 0.11 -10.17
C LEU A 143 -12.81 -1.26 -9.56
N SER A 144 -11.82 -2.16 -9.62
CA SER A 144 -11.93 -3.47 -8.97
C SER A 144 -12.11 -3.34 -7.46
N SER A 145 -11.41 -2.40 -6.82
CA SER A 145 -11.54 -2.14 -5.37
C SER A 145 -12.92 -1.58 -5.02
N TYR A 146 -13.51 -0.71 -5.85
CA TYR A 146 -14.85 -0.16 -5.62
C TYR A 146 -15.91 -1.27 -5.59
N ILE A 147 -15.82 -2.21 -6.54
CA ILE A 147 -16.72 -3.37 -6.60
C ILE A 147 -16.49 -4.30 -5.40
N LEU A 148 -15.23 -4.56 -5.03
CA LEU A 148 -14.90 -5.38 -3.87
C LEU A 148 -15.44 -4.80 -2.56
N VAL A 149 -15.45 -3.48 -2.39
CA VAL A 149 -16.05 -2.82 -1.20
C VAL A 149 -17.56 -3.06 -1.17
N GLY A 150 -18.25 -2.98 -2.31
CA GLY A 150 -19.69 -3.20 -2.47
C GLY A 150 -20.10 -4.65 -2.67
N ILE A 151 -19.21 -5.63 -2.46
CA ILE A 151 -19.46 -7.05 -2.80
C ILE A 151 -20.66 -7.66 -2.05
N ARG A 152 -21.00 -7.13 -0.88
CA ARG A 152 -22.21 -7.52 -0.14
C ARG A 152 -23.41 -6.71 -0.62
N LYS A 153 -23.98 -7.07 -1.75
CA LYS A 153 -25.01 -6.34 -2.50
C LYS A 153 -26.26 -5.98 -1.66
N LYS A 154 -26.61 -6.81 -0.67
CA LYS A 154 -27.78 -6.57 0.24
C LYS A 154 -27.43 -5.82 1.54
N ASN A 155 -26.16 -5.53 1.78
CA ASN A 155 -25.76 -4.82 2.99
C ASN A 155 -25.68 -3.31 2.72
N ARG A 156 -26.48 -2.51 3.44
CA ARG A 156 -26.56 -1.05 3.29
C ARG A 156 -25.21 -0.37 3.56
N ALA A 157 -24.48 -0.81 4.59
CA ALA A 157 -23.18 -0.23 4.93
C ALA A 157 -22.14 -0.49 3.83
N SER A 158 -22.14 -1.68 3.21
CA SER A 158 -21.27 -2.02 2.08
C SER A 158 -21.59 -1.16 0.85
N ASN A 159 -22.87 -0.97 0.53
CA ASN A 159 -23.30 -0.15 -0.61
C ASN A 159 -22.98 1.33 -0.40
N GLU A 160 -23.21 1.88 0.81
CA GLU A 160 -22.84 3.24 1.16
C GLU A 160 -21.33 3.46 1.08
N ALA A 161 -20.55 2.52 1.61
CA ALA A 161 -19.09 2.54 1.53
C ALA A 161 -18.60 2.55 0.07
N ALA A 162 -19.16 1.68 -0.78
CA ALA A 162 -18.83 1.63 -2.20
C ALA A 162 -19.14 2.96 -2.91
N MET A 163 -20.33 3.53 -2.68
CA MET A 163 -20.72 4.82 -3.27
C MET A 163 -19.79 5.95 -2.83
N LYS A 164 -19.46 6.05 -1.55
CA LYS A 164 -18.50 7.04 -1.04
C LYS A 164 -17.14 6.85 -1.68
N TYR A 165 -16.70 5.60 -1.86
CA TYR A 165 -15.40 5.30 -2.43
C TYR A 165 -15.32 5.64 -3.92
N VAL A 166 -16.34 5.30 -4.71
CA VAL A 166 -16.43 5.63 -6.15
C VAL A 166 -16.44 7.14 -6.37
N ILE A 167 -17.30 7.89 -5.63
CA ILE A 167 -17.43 9.34 -5.83
C ILE A 167 -16.12 10.05 -5.48
N ASN A 168 -15.59 9.80 -4.29
CA ASN A 168 -14.34 10.45 -3.88
C ASN A 168 -13.15 10.00 -4.72
N GLY A 169 -13.12 8.71 -5.13
CA GLY A 169 -12.09 8.16 -5.99
C GLY A 169 -12.11 8.76 -7.37
N GLY A 170 -13.28 8.87 -8.00
CA GLY A 170 -13.43 9.51 -9.31
C GLY A 170 -12.98 10.98 -9.30
N ILE A 171 -13.23 11.73 -8.23
CA ILE A 171 -12.68 13.09 -8.07
C ILE A 171 -11.14 13.04 -7.99
N GLY A 172 -10.59 12.13 -7.18
CA GLY A 172 -9.14 11.99 -7.03
C GLY A 172 -8.44 11.63 -8.34
N THR A 173 -8.98 10.66 -9.10
CA THR A 173 -8.40 10.26 -10.38
C THR A 173 -8.54 11.33 -11.46
N ALA A 174 -9.64 12.09 -11.48
CA ALA A 174 -9.82 13.22 -12.39
C ALA A 174 -8.77 14.31 -12.14
N ILE A 175 -8.50 14.66 -10.87
CA ILE A 175 -7.47 15.63 -10.50
C ILE A 175 -6.07 15.10 -10.88
N THR A 176 -5.80 13.81 -10.65
CA THR A 176 -4.54 13.17 -11.04
C THR A 176 -4.31 13.25 -12.56
N LEU A 177 -5.34 12.88 -13.34
CA LEU A 177 -5.28 12.93 -14.81
C LEU A 177 -5.08 14.36 -15.30
N PHE A 178 -5.73 15.34 -14.66
CA PHE A 178 -5.53 16.75 -14.99
C PHE A 178 -4.10 17.22 -14.72
N GLY A 179 -3.47 16.78 -13.59
CA GLY A 179 -2.06 17.01 -13.35
C GLY A 179 -1.14 16.38 -14.39
N MET A 180 -1.41 15.12 -14.79
CA MET A 180 -0.69 14.46 -15.89
C MET A 180 -0.83 15.19 -17.22
N SER A 181 -2.00 15.76 -17.53
CA SER A 181 -2.24 16.51 -18.76
C SER A 181 -1.39 17.76 -18.87
N TYR A 182 -1.11 18.46 -17.77
CA TYR A 182 -0.16 19.59 -17.77
C TYR A 182 1.26 19.15 -18.14
N LEU A 183 1.73 18.04 -17.55
CA LEU A 183 3.05 17.49 -17.87
C LEU A 183 3.15 17.08 -19.34
N TYR A 184 2.11 16.43 -19.87
CA TYR A 184 2.03 16.10 -21.28
C TYR A 184 2.00 17.36 -22.16
N GLY A 185 1.23 18.37 -21.79
CA GLY A 185 1.13 19.63 -22.55
C GLY A 185 2.47 20.39 -22.64
N ILE A 186 3.33 20.25 -21.61
CA ILE A 186 4.66 20.89 -21.61
C ILE A 186 5.67 20.07 -22.41
N THR A 187 5.60 18.75 -22.36
CA THR A 187 6.66 17.85 -22.89
C THR A 187 6.30 17.24 -24.25
N GLY A 188 5.02 17.14 -24.57
CA GLY A 188 4.53 16.43 -25.76
C GLY A 188 4.69 14.90 -25.71
N SER A 189 5.13 14.33 -24.59
CA SER A 189 5.33 12.89 -24.39
C SER A 189 4.54 12.37 -23.18
N THR A 190 4.10 11.11 -23.23
CA THR A 190 3.53 10.40 -22.08
C THR A 190 4.60 9.58 -21.32
N ASN A 191 5.77 9.35 -21.93
CA ASN A 191 6.85 8.59 -21.35
C ASN A 191 7.64 9.46 -20.35
N ILE A 192 7.78 8.99 -19.11
CA ILE A 192 8.43 9.73 -18.01
C ILE A 192 9.92 9.97 -18.30
N VAL A 193 10.61 9.03 -18.96
CA VAL A 193 12.04 9.18 -19.29
C VAL A 193 12.24 10.28 -20.35
N ASP A 194 11.35 10.39 -21.32
CA ASP A 194 11.42 11.47 -22.31
C ASP A 194 11.07 12.82 -21.68
N MET A 195 10.13 12.85 -20.74
CA MET A 195 9.86 14.06 -19.95
C MET A 195 11.10 14.54 -19.18
N GLN A 196 11.85 13.61 -18.56
CA GLN A 196 13.10 13.96 -17.86
C GLN A 196 14.11 14.63 -18.79
N LYS A 197 14.26 14.15 -20.03
CA LYS A 197 15.16 14.78 -21.03
C LYS A 197 14.74 16.22 -21.35
N VAL A 198 13.44 16.47 -21.47
CA VAL A 198 12.91 17.82 -21.70
C VAL A 198 13.17 18.70 -20.48
N PHE A 199 12.97 18.20 -19.27
CA PHE A 199 13.12 18.93 -18.02
C PHE A 199 14.59 19.18 -17.61
N ALA A 200 15.53 18.40 -18.13
CA ALA A 200 16.95 18.63 -17.96
C ALA A 200 17.47 19.84 -18.77
N GLY A 201 16.69 20.33 -19.73
CA GLY A 201 16.99 21.54 -20.49
C GLY A 201 16.63 22.83 -19.76
N GLU A 202 17.03 23.99 -20.34
CA GLU A 202 16.62 25.29 -19.81
C GLU A 202 15.11 25.51 -20.01
N LEU A 203 14.38 25.66 -18.91
CA LEU A 203 12.94 25.90 -18.92
C LEU A 203 12.64 27.40 -18.76
N ALA A 204 11.79 27.94 -19.62
CA ALA A 204 11.30 29.31 -19.48
C ALA A 204 10.55 29.48 -18.12
N GLY A 205 10.69 30.63 -17.48
CA GLY A 205 10.14 30.90 -16.14
C GLY A 205 8.63 30.65 -16.02
N GLY A 206 7.85 30.84 -17.09
CA GLY A 206 6.41 30.52 -17.12
C GLY A 206 6.11 29.03 -17.01
N ILE A 207 6.97 28.16 -17.51
CA ILE A 207 6.82 26.70 -17.47
C ILE A 207 7.00 26.20 -16.03
N GLN A 208 7.86 26.80 -15.23
CA GLN A 208 8.07 26.41 -13.84
C GLN A 208 6.78 26.54 -13.00
N LEU A 209 5.97 27.57 -13.25
CA LEU A 209 4.68 27.76 -12.59
C LEU A 209 3.69 26.63 -12.96
N LEU A 210 3.66 26.26 -14.24
CA LEU A 210 2.81 25.16 -14.71
C LEU A 210 3.26 23.81 -14.13
N LEU A 211 4.57 23.58 -14.01
CA LEU A 211 5.11 22.39 -13.36
C LEU A 211 4.79 22.34 -11.86
N ALA A 212 4.86 23.48 -11.18
CA ALA A 212 4.46 23.56 -9.77
C ALA A 212 2.95 23.27 -9.60
N LEU A 213 2.11 23.76 -10.52
CA LEU A 213 0.68 23.45 -10.54
C LEU A 213 0.44 21.94 -10.79
N ALA A 214 1.13 21.36 -11.76
CA ALA A 214 1.07 19.91 -12.03
C ALA A 214 1.48 19.09 -10.81
N PHE A 215 2.55 19.49 -10.12
CA PHE A 215 2.98 18.86 -8.88
C PHE A 215 1.87 18.87 -7.81
N LEU A 216 1.23 20.02 -7.58
CA LEU A 216 0.15 20.15 -6.60
C LEU A 216 -1.07 19.32 -6.98
N LEU A 217 -1.47 19.32 -8.26
CA LEU A 217 -2.60 18.52 -8.73
C LEU A 217 -2.33 17.02 -8.55
N LEU A 218 -1.14 16.55 -8.89
CA LEU A 218 -0.74 15.16 -8.66
C LEU A 218 -0.67 14.83 -7.16
N LEU A 219 -0.12 15.73 -6.35
CA LEU A 219 -0.07 15.54 -4.89
C LEU A 219 -1.48 15.41 -4.30
N VAL A 220 -2.42 16.27 -4.70
CA VAL A 220 -3.81 16.24 -4.25
C VAL A 220 -4.50 14.95 -4.71
N GLY A 221 -4.43 14.61 -6.00
CA GLY A 221 -5.10 13.45 -6.55
C GLY A 221 -4.59 12.13 -5.97
N LEU A 222 -3.27 11.98 -5.83
CA LEU A 222 -2.66 10.78 -5.24
C LEU A 222 -2.82 10.72 -3.70
N SER A 223 -2.98 11.87 -3.04
CA SER A 223 -3.31 11.95 -1.61
C SER A 223 -4.61 11.24 -1.28
N PHE A 224 -5.59 11.26 -2.17
CA PHE A 224 -6.78 10.43 -2.01
C PHE A 224 -6.42 8.95 -1.93
N LYS A 225 -5.56 8.44 -2.82
CA LYS A 225 -5.22 7.00 -2.89
C LYS A 225 -4.55 6.48 -1.62
N ILE A 226 -3.69 7.28 -1.01
CA ILE A 226 -2.98 6.93 0.23
C ILE A 226 -3.74 7.37 1.49
N ALA A 227 -4.90 8.02 1.32
CA ALA A 227 -5.77 8.53 2.38
C ALA A 227 -5.08 9.52 3.33
N THR A 228 -4.37 10.52 2.80
CA THR A 228 -3.80 11.62 3.59
C THR A 228 -4.80 12.74 3.82
N VAL A 229 -4.64 13.46 4.91
CA VAL A 229 -5.48 14.61 5.27
C VAL A 229 -5.18 15.78 4.33
N PRO A 230 -6.22 16.46 3.74
CA PRO A 230 -7.65 16.35 4.04
C PRO A 230 -8.43 15.29 3.23
N PHE A 231 -7.78 14.56 2.33
CA PHE A 231 -8.41 13.65 1.37
C PHE A 231 -8.70 12.25 1.94
N HIS A 232 -8.67 12.08 3.25
CA HIS A 232 -8.79 10.82 3.98
C HIS A 232 -10.23 10.39 4.33
N MET A 233 -11.22 11.26 4.16
CA MET A 233 -12.57 11.09 4.73
C MET A 233 -13.29 9.84 4.28
N TRP A 234 -12.95 9.32 3.10
CA TRP A 234 -13.51 8.09 2.59
C TRP A 234 -13.07 6.83 3.36
N ALA A 235 -11.82 6.82 3.86
CA ALA A 235 -11.19 5.61 4.35
C ALA A 235 -11.87 5.01 5.60
N PRO A 236 -12.24 5.76 6.65
CA PRO A 236 -12.90 5.18 7.81
C PRO A 236 -14.25 4.53 7.49
N ASP A 237 -15.07 5.16 6.64
CA ASP A 237 -16.39 4.65 6.26
C ASP A 237 -16.25 3.42 5.34
N VAL A 238 -15.30 3.45 4.41
CA VAL A 238 -15.03 2.33 3.51
C VAL A 238 -14.46 1.13 4.26
N TYR A 239 -13.57 1.34 5.24
CA TYR A 239 -13.03 0.23 6.05
C TYR A 239 -14.11 -0.43 6.91
N GLU A 240 -15.03 0.36 7.46
CA GLU A 240 -16.15 -0.14 8.25
C GLU A 240 -17.14 -0.96 7.38
N GLY A 241 -17.54 -0.43 6.22
CA GLY A 241 -18.55 -1.08 5.35
C GLY A 241 -18.02 -2.26 4.55
N ALA A 242 -16.73 -2.32 4.23
CA ALA A 242 -16.14 -3.42 3.49
C ALA A 242 -16.02 -4.70 4.32
N VAL A 243 -15.97 -5.84 3.63
CA VAL A 243 -15.58 -7.11 4.28
C VAL A 243 -14.14 -7.04 4.76
N THR A 244 -13.84 -7.62 5.92
CA THR A 244 -12.53 -7.45 6.58
C THR A 244 -11.31 -7.78 5.71
N PRO A 245 -11.29 -8.84 4.86
CA PRO A 245 -10.18 -9.07 3.94
C PRO A 245 -10.00 -7.95 2.89
N VAL A 246 -11.11 -7.32 2.42
CA VAL A 246 -11.03 -6.14 1.53
C VAL A 246 -10.47 -4.95 2.30
N THR A 247 -10.87 -4.76 3.56
CA THR A 247 -10.29 -3.71 4.41
C THR A 247 -8.77 -3.89 4.57
N ALA A 248 -8.31 -5.13 4.78
CA ALA A 248 -6.87 -5.45 4.82
C ALA A 248 -6.17 -5.12 3.49
N PHE A 249 -6.79 -5.45 2.36
CA PHE A 249 -6.27 -5.14 1.02
C PHE A 249 -6.14 -3.64 0.80
N LEU A 250 -7.18 -2.86 1.11
CA LEU A 250 -7.16 -1.41 0.96
C LEU A 250 -6.13 -0.75 1.87
N GLY A 251 -6.00 -1.26 3.11
CA GLY A 251 -5.06 -0.74 4.11
C GLY A 251 -3.60 -1.02 3.80
N THR A 252 -3.30 -2.03 3.00
CA THR A 252 -1.94 -2.50 2.74
C THR A 252 -1.57 -2.43 1.26
N ILE A 253 -2.14 -3.28 0.43
CA ILE A 253 -1.77 -3.42 -0.99
C ILE A 253 -2.13 -2.19 -1.79
N SER A 254 -3.39 -1.73 -1.70
CA SER A 254 -3.86 -0.54 -2.43
C SER A 254 -3.11 0.73 -1.99
N LYS A 255 -2.84 0.87 -0.68
CA LYS A 255 -2.05 1.97 -0.13
C LYS A 255 -0.59 1.89 -0.57
N GLY A 256 0.02 0.70 -0.52
CA GLY A 256 1.37 0.45 -1.03
C GLY A 256 1.51 0.82 -2.51
N ALA A 257 0.54 0.44 -3.35
CA ALA A 257 0.49 0.84 -4.76
C ALA A 257 0.37 2.37 -4.93
N GLY A 258 -0.35 3.07 -4.05
CA GLY A 258 -0.40 4.53 -4.05
C GLY A 258 0.95 5.17 -3.74
N PHE A 259 1.67 4.67 -2.72
CA PHE A 259 3.01 5.16 -2.39
C PHE A 259 4.02 4.90 -3.50
N LEU A 260 4.03 3.72 -4.06
CA LEU A 260 4.87 3.35 -5.20
C LEU A 260 4.67 4.32 -6.38
N LEU A 261 3.42 4.68 -6.68
CA LEU A 261 3.10 5.63 -7.76
C LEU A 261 3.62 7.04 -7.42
N ILE A 262 3.44 7.49 -6.18
CA ILE A 262 3.98 8.77 -5.72
C ILE A 262 5.51 8.79 -5.86
N ILE A 263 6.21 7.76 -5.37
CA ILE A 263 7.66 7.67 -5.47
C ILE A 263 8.10 7.78 -6.92
N ARG A 264 7.55 6.94 -7.81
CA ARG A 264 7.94 6.90 -9.22
C ARG A 264 7.70 8.24 -9.91
N LEU A 265 6.50 8.81 -9.78
CA LEU A 265 6.17 10.09 -10.43
C LEU A 265 6.96 11.26 -9.86
N PHE A 266 7.02 11.39 -8.54
CA PHE A 266 7.62 12.59 -7.94
C PHE A 266 9.15 12.59 -8.07
N LEU A 267 9.80 11.43 -7.90
CA LEU A 267 11.26 11.36 -8.05
C LEU A 267 11.70 11.41 -9.51
N MET A 268 11.04 10.67 -10.39
CA MET A 268 11.46 10.65 -11.80
C MET A 268 11.12 11.94 -12.54
N VAL A 269 9.97 12.57 -12.27
CA VAL A 269 9.54 13.75 -13.01
C VAL A 269 10.11 15.03 -12.40
N PHE A 270 9.90 15.26 -11.10
CA PHE A 270 10.14 16.57 -10.50
C PHE A 270 11.54 16.73 -9.87
N ALA A 271 12.23 15.64 -9.49
CA ALA A 271 13.56 15.75 -8.94
C ALA A 271 14.62 16.18 -9.99
N SER A 272 14.36 15.91 -11.26
CA SER A 272 15.24 16.29 -12.38
C SER A 272 15.08 17.74 -12.83
N VAL A 273 14.02 18.44 -12.39
CA VAL A 273 13.73 19.81 -12.82
C VAL A 273 14.60 20.81 -12.06
N SER A 274 15.56 21.44 -12.74
CA SER A 274 16.34 22.56 -12.19
C SER A 274 15.54 23.86 -12.20
N VAL A 275 15.73 24.68 -11.18
CA VAL A 275 15.07 25.98 -11.10
C VAL A 275 16.10 27.09 -11.44
N GLN A 276 15.80 27.93 -12.44
CA GLN A 276 16.68 29.02 -12.82
C GLN A 276 17.00 29.90 -11.61
N GLY A 277 18.32 30.13 -11.38
CA GLY A 277 18.82 31.00 -10.32
C GLY A 277 18.82 30.36 -8.92
N ASP A 278 18.54 29.09 -8.78
CA ASP A 278 18.62 28.37 -7.51
C ASP A 278 19.36 27.02 -7.66
N MET A 279 20.06 26.63 -6.58
CA MET A 279 20.71 25.31 -6.51
C MET A 279 19.74 24.18 -6.16
N GLN A 280 18.49 24.52 -5.78
CA GLN A 280 17.47 23.51 -5.42
C GLN A 280 16.63 23.10 -6.64
N SER A 281 16.34 21.80 -6.75
CA SER A 281 15.36 21.29 -7.70
C SER A 281 13.94 21.79 -7.39
N LEU A 282 13.04 21.76 -8.37
CA LEU A 282 11.63 22.06 -8.16
C LEU A 282 11.03 21.15 -7.06
N TYR A 283 11.42 19.89 -7.03
CA TYR A 283 11.02 18.96 -5.97
C TYR A 283 11.45 19.46 -4.58
N GLY A 284 12.68 19.91 -4.42
CA GLY A 284 13.19 20.44 -3.15
C GLY A 284 12.35 21.61 -2.64
N ARG A 285 11.98 22.56 -3.51
CA ARG A 285 11.07 23.67 -3.14
C ARG A 285 9.66 23.22 -2.80
N MET A 286 9.13 22.23 -3.53
CA MET A 286 7.75 21.75 -3.35
C MET A 286 7.63 20.74 -2.20
N SER A 287 8.72 20.17 -1.69
CA SER A 287 8.73 19.21 -0.60
C SER A 287 8.08 19.75 0.69
N ILE A 288 8.04 21.06 0.87
CA ILE A 288 7.35 21.72 1.98
C ILE A 288 5.85 21.36 2.02
N TYR A 289 5.19 21.24 0.86
CA TYR A 289 3.78 20.85 0.80
C TYR A 289 3.59 19.40 1.23
N ILE A 290 4.54 18.52 0.88
CA ILE A 290 4.55 17.13 1.35
C ILE A 290 4.76 17.11 2.88
N ALA A 291 5.67 17.94 3.42
CA ALA A 291 5.94 18.03 4.85
C ALA A 291 4.70 18.50 5.65
N VAL A 292 4.01 19.52 5.16
CA VAL A 292 2.76 20.00 5.75
C VAL A 292 1.68 18.92 5.71
N LEU A 293 1.49 18.28 4.57
CA LEU A 293 0.53 17.18 4.39
C LEU A 293 0.85 16.00 5.33
N ALA A 294 2.11 15.59 5.44
CA ALA A 294 2.57 14.56 6.35
C ALA A 294 2.27 14.92 7.81
N SER A 295 2.61 16.15 8.22
CA SER A 295 2.41 16.63 9.59
C SER A 295 0.94 16.62 9.99
N ILE A 296 0.06 17.20 9.16
CA ILE A 296 -1.38 17.25 9.42
C ILE A 296 -1.97 15.83 9.44
N THR A 297 -1.50 14.96 8.53
CA THR A 297 -1.95 13.56 8.45
C THR A 297 -1.56 12.77 9.70
N MET A 298 -0.35 12.93 10.22
CA MET A 298 0.08 12.31 11.46
C MET A 298 -0.73 12.78 12.67
N ILE A 299 -0.98 14.08 12.76
CA ILE A 299 -1.72 14.68 13.89
C ILE A 299 -3.18 14.23 13.86
N ILE A 300 -3.90 14.47 12.77
CA ILE A 300 -5.34 14.17 12.67
C ILE A 300 -5.59 12.67 12.76
N GLY A 301 -4.79 11.84 12.06
CA GLY A 301 -4.92 10.40 12.11
C GLY A 301 -4.84 9.87 13.54
N ASN A 302 -3.85 10.29 14.32
CA ASN A 302 -3.69 9.83 15.71
C ASN A 302 -4.74 10.41 16.67
N VAL A 303 -5.04 11.71 16.55
CA VAL A 303 -6.01 12.37 17.47
C VAL A 303 -7.43 11.81 17.27
N VAL A 304 -7.86 11.62 16.03
CA VAL A 304 -9.21 11.09 15.76
C VAL A 304 -9.31 9.60 16.12
N ALA A 305 -8.23 8.82 15.98
CA ALA A 305 -8.18 7.43 16.43
C ALA A 305 -8.50 7.25 17.91
N LEU A 306 -8.15 8.23 18.76
CA LEU A 306 -8.44 8.20 20.21
C LEU A 306 -9.93 8.06 20.53
N LYS A 307 -10.82 8.57 19.68
CA LYS A 307 -12.27 8.58 19.90
C LYS A 307 -13.00 7.43 19.19
N GLN A 308 -12.29 6.57 18.46
CA GLN A 308 -12.94 5.48 17.73
C GLN A 308 -13.21 4.27 18.64
N TYR A 309 -14.42 3.73 18.52
CA TYR A 309 -14.86 2.51 19.19
C TYR A 309 -15.02 1.33 18.21
N ASN A 310 -15.36 1.60 16.95
CA ASN A 310 -15.36 0.59 15.90
C ASN A 310 -13.90 0.24 15.56
N VAL A 311 -13.58 -1.05 15.56
CA VAL A 311 -12.19 -1.54 15.37
C VAL A 311 -11.68 -1.21 13.96
N LYS A 312 -12.51 -1.40 12.93
CA LYS A 312 -12.11 -1.11 11.55
C LYS A 312 -11.84 0.38 11.34
N ARG A 313 -12.68 1.26 11.92
CA ARG A 313 -12.46 2.72 11.89
C ARG A 313 -11.20 3.12 12.65
N LEU A 314 -10.96 2.51 13.81
CA LEU A 314 -9.75 2.77 14.59
C LEU A 314 -8.49 2.45 13.76
N PHE A 315 -8.46 1.27 13.10
CA PHE A 315 -7.32 0.90 12.25
C PHE A 315 -7.28 1.69 10.93
N ALA A 316 -8.41 2.24 10.45
CA ALA A 316 -8.40 3.19 9.34
C ALA A 316 -7.65 4.48 9.72
N TYR A 317 -7.97 5.09 10.86
CA TYR A 317 -7.28 6.28 11.35
C TYR A 317 -5.83 6.01 11.74
N SER A 318 -5.54 4.87 12.34
CA SER A 318 -4.18 4.38 12.52
C SER A 318 -3.43 4.32 11.17
N GLY A 319 -4.05 3.73 10.16
CA GLY A 319 -3.49 3.66 8.80
C GLY A 319 -3.30 5.02 8.13
N ILE A 320 -4.14 6.01 8.43
CA ILE A 320 -3.96 7.41 8.01
C ILE A 320 -2.70 7.99 8.67
N ALA A 321 -2.53 7.80 9.98
CA ALA A 321 -1.33 8.26 10.68
C ALA A 321 -0.05 7.63 10.11
N HIS A 322 -0.08 6.31 9.83
CA HIS A 322 1.04 5.60 9.21
C HIS A 322 1.35 6.08 7.79
N ALA A 323 0.35 6.52 7.01
CA ALA A 323 0.59 7.20 5.74
C ALA A 323 1.38 8.50 5.92
N GLY A 324 1.08 9.26 6.98
CA GLY A 324 1.87 10.43 7.34
C GLY A 324 3.34 10.09 7.64
N TYR A 325 3.61 9.01 8.39
CA TYR A 325 4.99 8.55 8.63
C TYR A 325 5.70 8.14 7.35
N LEU A 326 5.02 7.48 6.42
CA LEU A 326 5.56 7.07 5.12
C LEU A 326 5.81 8.24 4.16
N LEU A 327 5.22 9.42 4.38
CA LEU A 327 5.53 10.62 3.61
C LEU A 327 6.83 11.31 4.06
N VAL A 328 7.31 11.07 5.30
CA VAL A 328 8.53 11.69 5.82
C VAL A 328 9.77 11.40 4.96
N PRO A 329 10.03 10.15 4.49
CA PRO A 329 11.12 9.85 3.57
C PRO A 329 11.11 10.63 2.26
N LEU A 330 9.92 10.98 1.76
CA LEU A 330 9.77 11.78 0.55
C LEU A 330 10.14 13.26 0.77
N VAL A 331 10.07 13.74 2.01
CA VAL A 331 10.55 15.09 2.37
C VAL A 331 12.05 15.10 2.59
N ALA A 332 12.54 14.12 3.36
CA ALA A 332 13.93 13.93 3.72
C ALA A 332 14.61 12.96 2.72
N LEU A 333 14.72 13.38 1.46
CA LEU A 333 15.14 12.50 0.37
C LEU A 333 16.62 12.12 0.52
N SER A 334 16.89 10.85 0.76
CA SER A 334 18.24 10.27 0.77
C SER A 334 18.16 8.76 0.49
N PRO A 335 19.27 8.10 0.08
CA PRO A 335 19.31 6.65 -0.07
C PRO A 335 18.81 5.92 1.18
N PHE A 336 19.29 6.32 2.34
CA PHE A 336 18.94 5.73 3.62
C PHE A 336 17.43 5.83 3.94
N THR A 337 16.80 6.97 3.62
CA THR A 337 15.36 7.17 3.88
C THR A 337 14.48 6.35 2.94
N MET A 338 14.91 6.15 1.69
CA MET A 338 14.18 5.32 0.72
C MET A 338 14.18 3.85 1.12
N ASP A 339 15.34 3.34 1.55
CA ASP A 339 15.44 1.98 2.06
C ASP A 339 14.62 1.78 3.33
N SER A 340 14.63 2.77 4.22
CA SER A 340 13.83 2.79 5.42
C SER A 340 12.33 2.82 5.12
N MET A 341 11.92 3.51 4.06
CA MET A 341 10.54 3.56 3.60
C MET A 341 10.06 2.18 3.13
N TRP A 342 10.86 1.49 2.30
CA TRP A 342 10.54 0.14 1.84
C TRP A 342 10.42 -0.84 3.01
N PHE A 343 11.42 -0.84 3.92
CA PHE A 343 11.40 -1.68 5.13
C PHE A 343 10.16 -1.41 5.98
N TYR A 344 9.80 -0.13 6.16
CA TYR A 344 8.62 0.22 6.94
C TYR A 344 7.32 -0.17 6.26
N MET A 345 7.25 -0.10 4.92
CA MET A 345 6.09 -0.59 4.17
C MET A 345 5.93 -2.10 4.32
N LEU A 346 7.01 -2.88 4.28
CA LEU A 346 7.00 -4.32 4.56
C LEU A 346 6.48 -4.60 5.99
N ALA A 347 7.06 -3.93 6.99
CA ALA A 347 6.65 -4.08 8.39
C ALA A 347 5.17 -3.69 8.56
N TYR A 348 4.75 -2.55 8.00
CA TYR A 348 3.38 -2.06 8.06
C TYR A 348 2.38 -3.04 7.42
N MET A 349 2.73 -3.62 6.27
CA MET A 349 1.92 -4.63 5.60
C MET A 349 1.72 -5.86 6.49
N LEU A 350 2.79 -6.40 7.06
CA LEU A 350 2.73 -7.58 7.94
C LEU A 350 1.91 -7.31 9.22
N MET A 351 2.13 -6.14 9.87
CA MET A 351 1.38 -5.74 11.06
C MET A 351 -0.13 -5.66 10.79
N ASN A 352 -0.52 -5.02 9.68
CA ASN A 352 -1.93 -4.82 9.36
C ASN A 352 -2.60 -6.09 8.91
N ILE A 353 -1.99 -6.88 8.01
CA ILE A 353 -2.55 -8.16 7.55
C ILE A 353 -2.76 -9.08 8.75
N GLY A 354 -1.77 -9.20 9.65
CA GLY A 354 -1.89 -10.01 10.85
C GLY A 354 -2.99 -9.52 11.80
N THR A 355 -3.08 -8.22 12.00
CA THR A 355 -4.14 -7.60 12.82
C THR A 355 -5.52 -7.85 12.23
N PHE A 356 -5.72 -7.60 10.92
CA PHE A 356 -7.00 -7.82 10.27
C PHE A 356 -7.35 -9.31 10.15
N ALA A 357 -6.37 -10.22 10.10
CA ALA A 357 -6.60 -11.66 10.20
C ALA A 357 -7.28 -12.02 11.53
N ILE A 358 -6.75 -11.50 12.64
CA ILE A 358 -7.35 -11.71 13.96
C ILE A 358 -8.73 -11.06 14.06
N ILE A 359 -8.87 -9.81 13.63
CA ILE A 359 -10.16 -9.08 13.64
C ILE A 359 -11.20 -9.86 12.84
N HIS A 360 -10.85 -10.33 11.63
CA HIS A 360 -11.74 -11.15 10.81
C HIS A 360 -12.20 -12.40 11.56
N GLY A 361 -11.26 -13.15 12.13
CA GLY A 361 -11.57 -14.37 12.89
C GLY A 361 -12.45 -14.12 14.11
N LEU A 362 -12.32 -12.99 14.79
CA LEU A 362 -13.16 -12.61 15.92
C LEU A 362 -14.57 -12.18 15.46
N ILE A 363 -14.68 -11.41 14.37
CA ILE A 363 -15.97 -11.00 13.80
C ILE A 363 -16.78 -12.21 13.33
N LEU A 364 -16.14 -13.22 12.73
CA LEU A 364 -16.82 -14.47 12.32
C LEU A 364 -17.55 -15.16 13.48
N GLN A 365 -17.14 -14.94 14.73
CA GLN A 365 -17.75 -15.59 15.90
C GLN A 365 -18.74 -14.68 16.64
N SER A 366 -18.48 -13.37 16.72
CA SER A 366 -19.20 -12.46 17.62
C SER A 366 -20.11 -11.45 16.94
N ASP A 367 -20.02 -11.25 15.63
CA ASP A 367 -20.71 -10.18 14.86
C ASP A 367 -20.49 -8.73 15.39
N LYS A 368 -19.63 -8.57 16.37
CA LYS A 368 -19.32 -7.26 16.94
C LYS A 368 -18.11 -6.68 16.26
N GLU A 369 -18.17 -5.41 15.88
CA GLU A 369 -17.05 -4.67 15.28
C GLU A 369 -16.47 -3.61 16.24
N ASN A 370 -16.95 -3.58 17.49
CA ASN A 370 -16.45 -2.65 18.50
C ASN A 370 -15.21 -3.20 19.22
N ILE A 371 -14.42 -2.32 19.82
CA ILE A 371 -13.23 -2.67 20.58
C ILE A 371 -13.48 -3.73 21.68
N THR A 372 -14.73 -3.83 22.14
CA THR A 372 -15.16 -4.87 23.11
C THR A 372 -15.03 -6.30 22.57
N ILE A 373 -14.83 -6.49 21.27
CA ILE A 373 -14.56 -7.82 20.67
C ILE A 373 -13.31 -8.46 21.28
N PHE A 374 -12.36 -7.65 21.73
CA PHE A 374 -11.12 -8.08 22.36
C PHE A 374 -11.25 -8.39 23.87
N THR A 375 -12.42 -8.09 24.47
CA THR A 375 -12.58 -8.22 25.94
C THR A 375 -12.32 -9.66 26.41
N GLY A 376 -11.38 -9.81 27.37
CA GLY A 376 -11.02 -11.10 27.93
C GLY A 376 -10.36 -12.07 26.95
N LEU A 377 -9.82 -11.60 25.82
CA LEU A 377 -9.24 -12.46 24.78
C LEU A 377 -8.13 -13.37 25.31
N TYR A 378 -7.35 -12.91 26.31
CA TYR A 378 -6.30 -13.70 26.91
C TYR A 378 -6.84 -14.99 27.58
N LYS A 379 -8.02 -14.93 28.23
CA LYS A 379 -8.67 -16.11 28.84
C LYS A 379 -9.33 -17.00 27.77
N ARG A 380 -9.92 -16.40 26.74
CA ARG A 380 -10.68 -17.10 25.69
C ARG A 380 -9.80 -17.75 24.63
N SER A 381 -8.65 -17.12 24.29
CA SER A 381 -7.66 -17.63 23.33
C SER A 381 -6.29 -17.00 23.60
N PRO A 382 -5.46 -17.57 24.53
CA PRO A 382 -4.18 -17.01 24.93
C PRO A 382 -3.23 -16.78 23.76
N PHE A 383 -3.14 -17.75 22.84
CA PHE A 383 -2.29 -17.66 21.67
C PHE A 383 -2.64 -16.45 20.78
N THR A 384 -3.94 -16.26 20.49
CA THR A 384 -4.41 -15.13 19.70
C THR A 384 -4.13 -13.79 20.39
N ALA A 385 -4.27 -13.74 21.73
CA ALA A 385 -3.98 -12.55 22.50
C ALA A 385 -2.49 -12.18 22.46
N ILE A 386 -1.59 -13.16 22.59
CA ILE A 386 -0.14 -12.93 22.49
C ILE A 386 0.24 -12.44 21.10
N VAL A 387 -0.25 -13.08 20.05
CA VAL A 387 0.04 -12.69 18.66
C VAL A 387 -0.50 -11.28 18.36
N MET A 388 -1.73 -10.95 18.81
CA MET A 388 -2.28 -9.59 18.69
C MET A 388 -1.43 -8.56 19.44
N THR A 389 -0.89 -8.92 20.58
CA THR A 389 0.01 -8.04 21.34
C THR A 389 1.27 -7.71 20.54
N ILE A 390 1.89 -8.68 19.87
CA ILE A 390 3.04 -8.44 18.99
C ILE A 390 2.69 -7.42 17.90
N PHE A 391 1.54 -7.56 17.25
CA PHE A 391 1.11 -6.60 16.22
C PHE A 391 0.88 -5.20 16.79
N ILE A 392 0.18 -5.10 17.91
CA ILE A 392 -0.10 -3.82 18.57
C ILE A 392 1.19 -3.13 19.03
N LEU A 393 2.13 -3.85 19.63
CA LEU A 393 3.42 -3.30 20.04
C LEU A 393 4.25 -2.85 18.84
N SER A 394 4.18 -3.58 17.72
CA SER A 394 4.86 -3.21 16.49
C SER A 394 4.23 -1.96 15.84
N LEU A 395 2.90 -1.87 15.77
CA LEU A 395 2.19 -0.68 15.30
C LEU A 395 2.48 0.56 16.17
N ALA A 396 2.54 0.37 17.47
CA ALA A 396 2.95 1.42 18.42
C ALA A 396 4.41 1.85 18.19
N GLY A 397 5.28 0.93 17.76
CA GLY A 397 6.71 1.18 17.58
C GLY A 397 7.47 0.96 18.88
N ILE A 398 7.25 -0.17 19.57
CA ILE A 398 7.99 -0.59 20.75
C ILE A 398 9.24 -1.35 20.32
N PRO A 399 10.41 -1.10 20.96
CA PRO A 399 11.66 -1.79 20.66
C PRO A 399 11.52 -3.32 20.62
N GLY A 400 12.30 -3.97 19.74
CA GLY A 400 12.23 -5.41 19.52
C GLY A 400 11.24 -5.84 18.44
N THR A 401 10.60 -4.89 17.73
CA THR A 401 9.66 -5.14 16.65
C THR A 401 10.06 -4.43 15.36
N ALA A 402 9.63 -4.98 14.21
CA ALA A 402 9.94 -4.38 12.90
C ALA A 402 9.38 -2.96 12.75
N GLY A 403 8.22 -2.68 13.33
CA GLY A 403 7.62 -1.33 13.28
C GLY A 403 8.45 -0.27 13.99
N PHE A 404 9.14 -0.62 15.08
CA PHE A 404 10.09 0.27 15.74
C PHE A 404 11.28 0.59 14.84
N ILE A 405 11.91 -0.44 14.26
CA ILE A 405 13.09 -0.28 13.41
C ILE A 405 12.75 0.64 12.21
N GLY A 406 11.62 0.40 11.54
CA GLY A 406 11.21 1.24 10.43
C GLY A 406 10.94 2.70 10.84
N LYS A 407 10.23 2.93 11.96
CA LYS A 407 9.98 4.29 12.46
C LYS A 407 11.25 5.02 12.87
N ILE A 408 12.15 4.35 13.62
CA ILE A 408 13.38 5.00 14.09
C ILE A 408 14.30 5.35 12.92
N ASN A 409 14.38 4.51 11.89
CA ASN A 409 15.20 4.80 10.72
C ASN A 409 14.63 5.96 9.88
N ILE A 410 13.31 6.04 9.71
CA ILE A 410 12.66 7.20 9.08
C ILE A 410 12.94 8.48 9.89
N PHE A 411 12.82 8.41 11.20
CA PHE A 411 13.10 9.53 12.10
C PHE A 411 14.56 9.99 11.99
N LEU A 412 15.51 9.07 12.09
CA LEU A 412 16.94 9.37 11.94
C LEU A 412 17.25 9.93 10.54
N GLY A 413 16.63 9.38 9.50
CA GLY A 413 16.78 9.88 8.14
C GLY A 413 16.34 11.35 8.00
N ALA A 414 15.24 11.74 8.65
CA ALA A 414 14.78 13.12 8.67
C ALA A 414 15.75 14.10 9.38
N LEU A 415 16.57 13.59 10.29
CA LEU A 415 17.58 14.39 11.01
C LEU A 415 18.94 14.44 10.30
N HIS A 416 19.27 13.45 9.47
CA HIS A 416 20.58 13.35 8.81
C HIS A 416 20.66 14.14 7.50
N VAL A 417 19.55 14.57 6.93
CA VAL A 417 19.51 15.37 5.70
C VAL A 417 19.79 16.83 6.05
N GLU A 418 20.55 17.55 5.22
CA GLU A 418 20.80 18.97 5.34
C GLU A 418 19.94 19.78 4.35
N PRO A 419 19.08 20.73 4.84
CA PRO A 419 18.83 21.04 6.26
C PRO A 419 17.98 19.99 6.97
N ALA A 420 18.30 19.71 8.24
CA ALA A 420 17.57 18.71 9.04
C ALA A 420 16.11 19.13 9.29
N HIS A 421 15.19 18.19 9.14
CA HIS A 421 13.74 18.43 9.29
C HIS A 421 13.27 18.25 10.75
N TYR A 422 13.83 19.04 11.69
CA TYR A 422 13.55 18.92 13.14
C TYR A 422 12.06 19.01 13.49
N VAL A 423 11.31 19.92 12.86
CA VAL A 423 9.88 20.10 13.13
C VAL A 423 9.10 18.86 12.73
N LEU A 424 9.34 18.33 11.53
CA LEU A 424 8.67 17.13 11.03
C LEU A 424 9.00 15.90 11.89
N ALA A 425 10.27 15.73 12.26
CA ALA A 425 10.74 14.68 13.15
C ALA A 425 10.08 14.77 14.55
N SER A 426 9.99 15.98 15.11
CA SER A 426 9.34 16.22 16.41
C SER A 426 7.85 15.87 16.37
N ILE A 427 7.14 16.24 15.30
CA ILE A 427 5.73 15.88 15.08
C ILE A 427 5.59 14.36 14.97
N MET A 428 6.47 13.69 14.24
CA MET A 428 6.47 12.23 14.10
C MET A 428 6.61 11.54 15.46
N MET A 429 7.54 11.97 16.31
CA MET A 429 7.74 11.41 17.64
C MET A 429 6.55 11.70 18.57
N GLY A 430 6.08 12.94 18.63
CA GLY A 430 4.93 13.32 19.45
C GLY A 430 3.66 12.56 19.08
N THR A 431 3.38 12.42 17.80
CA THR A 431 2.21 11.66 17.32
C THR A 431 2.35 10.14 17.54
N THR A 432 3.56 9.60 17.52
CA THR A 432 3.83 8.20 17.90
C THR A 432 3.48 7.97 19.38
N VAL A 433 3.82 8.90 20.29
CA VAL A 433 3.42 8.80 21.70
C VAL A 433 1.88 8.85 21.85
N ILE A 434 1.20 9.71 21.10
CA ILE A 434 -0.28 9.75 21.10
C ILE A 434 -0.86 8.40 20.67
N SER A 435 -0.23 7.71 19.72
CA SER A 435 -0.70 6.42 19.23
C SER A 435 -0.70 5.33 20.32
N PHE A 436 0.18 5.40 21.30
CA PHE A 436 0.20 4.45 22.41
C PHE A 436 -1.16 4.38 23.14
N VAL A 437 -1.85 5.49 23.30
CA VAL A 437 -3.10 5.55 24.07
C VAL A 437 -4.17 4.63 23.47
N TYR A 438 -4.44 4.71 22.17
CA TYR A 438 -5.46 3.86 21.57
C TYR A 438 -5.00 2.42 21.34
N TYR A 439 -3.71 2.17 21.13
CA TYR A 439 -3.18 0.82 21.05
C TYR A 439 -3.18 0.11 22.41
N PHE A 440 -2.76 0.79 23.47
CA PHE A 440 -2.81 0.21 24.82
C PHE A 440 -4.24 0.01 25.31
N ARG A 441 -5.22 0.80 24.82
CA ARG A 441 -6.64 0.55 25.10
C ARG A 441 -7.09 -0.83 24.57
N ILE A 442 -6.57 -1.29 23.42
CA ILE A 442 -6.82 -2.66 22.94
C ILE A 442 -6.22 -3.68 23.89
N LEU A 443 -4.95 -3.50 24.29
CA LEU A 443 -4.29 -4.39 25.24
C LEU A 443 -5.04 -4.43 26.58
N GLN A 444 -5.54 -3.29 27.05
CA GLN A 444 -6.36 -3.21 28.27
C GLN A 444 -7.62 -4.07 28.15
N GLN A 445 -8.32 -4.03 27.02
CA GLN A 445 -9.48 -4.89 26.78
C GLN A 445 -9.09 -6.38 26.81
N MET A 446 -7.95 -6.75 26.22
CA MET A 446 -7.54 -8.14 26.09
C MET A 446 -7.15 -8.78 27.42
N PHE A 447 -6.43 -8.05 28.29
CA PHE A 447 -5.80 -8.60 29.49
C PHE A 447 -6.50 -8.20 30.79
N PHE A 448 -7.07 -6.99 30.88
CA PHE A 448 -7.57 -6.44 32.15
C PHE A 448 -9.09 -6.35 32.25
N ARG A 449 -9.82 -6.55 31.12
CA ARG A 449 -11.29 -6.58 31.15
C ARG A 449 -11.78 -8.02 31.11
N THR A 450 -12.70 -8.37 31.99
CA THR A 450 -13.38 -9.67 31.98
C THR A 450 -14.64 -9.57 31.14
N GLY A 451 -14.82 -10.48 30.19
CA GLY A 451 -16.06 -10.60 29.41
C GLY A 451 -17.12 -11.42 30.17
N GLU A 452 -18.38 -11.18 29.85
CA GLU A 452 -19.52 -11.96 30.37
C GLU A 452 -19.54 -13.41 29.86
N VAL A 453 -18.84 -13.70 28.76
CA VAL A 453 -18.85 -15.00 28.10
C VAL A 453 -17.45 -15.62 28.12
N GLU A 454 -17.33 -16.78 28.75
CA GLU A 454 -16.08 -17.56 28.85
C GLU A 454 -15.86 -18.53 27.67
N GLU A 455 -16.67 -18.47 26.63
CA GLU A 455 -16.54 -19.38 25.49
C GLU A 455 -15.18 -19.26 24.81
N LYS A 456 -14.52 -20.42 24.64
CA LYS A 456 -13.23 -20.51 23.97
C LYS A 456 -13.35 -20.15 22.48
N ILE A 457 -12.55 -19.21 22.03
CA ILE A 457 -12.48 -18.79 20.63
C ILE A 457 -11.62 -19.81 19.84
N ARG A 458 -12.20 -20.38 18.79
CA ARG A 458 -11.49 -21.27 17.85
C ARG A 458 -11.41 -20.64 16.47
N LEU A 459 -10.28 -20.00 16.20
CA LEU A 459 -10.03 -19.42 14.88
C LEU A 459 -9.83 -20.51 13.82
N PRO A 460 -10.27 -20.27 12.56
CA PRO A 460 -9.96 -21.13 11.42
C PRO A 460 -8.45 -21.33 11.23
N PHE A 461 -8.06 -22.47 10.66
CA PHE A 461 -6.65 -22.85 10.51
C PHE A 461 -5.87 -21.87 9.63
N ASN A 462 -6.45 -21.44 8.49
CA ASN A 462 -5.85 -20.45 7.58
C ASN A 462 -5.56 -19.12 8.28
N ILE A 463 -6.47 -18.62 9.13
CA ILE A 463 -6.25 -17.40 9.93
C ILE A 463 -5.07 -17.60 10.90
N LYS A 464 -5.00 -18.76 11.56
CA LYS A 464 -3.89 -19.06 12.48
C LYS A 464 -2.54 -19.09 11.75
N VAL A 465 -2.50 -19.66 10.55
CA VAL A 465 -1.28 -19.68 9.73
C VAL A 465 -0.85 -18.27 9.37
N VAL A 466 -1.76 -17.45 8.83
CA VAL A 466 -1.43 -16.07 8.43
C VAL A 466 -0.94 -15.24 9.62
N MET A 467 -1.70 -15.25 10.74
CA MET A 467 -1.29 -14.45 11.91
C MET A 467 0.04 -14.91 12.50
N SER A 468 0.33 -16.23 12.48
CA SER A 468 1.61 -16.76 12.99
C SER A 468 2.77 -16.36 12.09
N LEU A 469 2.63 -16.49 10.76
CA LEU A 469 3.64 -16.06 9.80
C LEU A 469 3.95 -14.58 9.94
N CYS A 470 2.93 -13.72 9.98
CA CYS A 470 3.11 -12.28 10.15
C CYS A 470 3.82 -11.97 11.49
N ALA A 471 3.43 -12.62 12.60
CA ALA A 471 4.03 -12.36 13.90
C ALA A 471 5.50 -12.79 13.96
N ILE A 472 5.82 -13.97 13.44
CA ILE A 472 7.20 -14.47 13.36
C ILE A 472 8.06 -13.52 12.53
N SER A 473 7.58 -13.12 11.34
CA SER A 473 8.29 -12.18 10.47
C SER A 473 8.55 -10.83 11.14
N ILE A 474 7.57 -10.28 11.88
CA ILE A 474 7.71 -9.01 12.61
C ILE A 474 8.78 -9.10 13.71
N VAL A 475 8.80 -10.21 14.43
CA VAL A 475 9.80 -10.42 15.51
C VAL A 475 11.19 -10.63 14.91
N ILE A 476 11.32 -11.46 13.88
CA ILE A 476 12.60 -11.68 13.18
C ILE A 476 13.15 -10.36 12.63
N LEU A 477 12.35 -9.61 11.87
CA LEU A 477 12.75 -8.31 11.32
C LEU A 477 13.00 -7.25 12.39
N GLY A 478 12.38 -7.38 13.57
CA GLY A 478 12.61 -6.48 14.71
C GLY A 478 13.91 -6.76 15.46
N ILE A 479 14.33 -8.03 15.55
CA ILE A 479 15.57 -8.45 16.24
C ILE A 479 16.76 -8.43 15.27
N MET A 480 16.53 -8.86 14.02
CA MET A 480 17.56 -8.99 12.97
C MET A 480 17.16 -8.21 11.72
N PRO A 481 17.09 -6.85 11.79
CA PRO A 481 16.63 -6.02 10.66
C PRO A 481 17.52 -6.15 9.43
N MET A 482 18.79 -6.50 9.62
CA MET A 482 19.74 -6.69 8.52
C MET A 482 19.31 -7.78 7.54
N ILE A 483 18.51 -8.76 7.95
CA ILE A 483 17.97 -9.78 7.03
C ILE A 483 17.11 -9.09 5.95
N GLY A 484 16.22 -8.17 6.35
CA GLY A 484 15.38 -7.42 5.42
C GLY A 484 16.18 -6.45 4.58
N TYR A 485 17.13 -5.72 5.17
CA TYR A 485 17.98 -4.77 4.44
C TYR A 485 18.92 -5.46 3.46
N ASN A 486 19.61 -6.55 3.87
CA ASN A 486 20.53 -7.29 2.98
C ASN A 486 19.78 -7.89 1.79
N PHE A 487 18.61 -8.52 2.05
CA PHE A 487 17.75 -9.01 0.99
C PHE A 487 17.37 -7.90 0.00
N PHE A 488 17.04 -6.74 0.52
CA PHE A 488 16.66 -5.60 -0.29
C PHE A 488 17.85 -5.06 -1.11
N TYR A 489 19.02 -4.87 -0.49
CA TYR A 489 20.22 -4.39 -1.19
C TYR A 489 20.73 -5.35 -2.26
N GLU A 490 20.59 -6.66 -2.01
CA GLU A 490 21.07 -7.70 -2.95
C GLU A 490 20.20 -7.74 -4.21
N TYR A 491 18.87 -7.70 -4.04
CA TYR A 491 17.96 -7.95 -5.16
C TYR A 491 17.29 -6.69 -5.72
N PHE A 492 17.20 -5.62 -4.95
CA PHE A 492 16.43 -4.43 -5.31
C PHE A 492 17.20 -3.13 -5.04
N PRO A 493 18.27 -2.84 -5.78
CA PRO A 493 19.05 -1.62 -5.58
C PRO A 493 18.29 -0.39 -6.10
N LEU A 494 17.21 0.01 -5.41
CA LEU A 494 16.27 1.07 -5.81
C LEU A 494 16.94 2.37 -6.25
N MET A 495 17.99 2.78 -5.54
CA MET A 495 18.63 4.05 -5.83
C MET A 495 19.38 4.06 -7.16
N LYS A 496 19.85 2.90 -7.61
CA LYS A 496 20.46 2.79 -8.96
C LYS A 496 19.43 3.09 -10.04
N ASP A 497 18.21 2.60 -9.90
CA ASP A 497 17.16 2.74 -10.92
C ASP A 497 16.68 4.19 -11.08
N PHE A 498 16.67 4.99 -9.99
CA PHE A 498 16.26 6.40 -10.03
C PHE A 498 17.36 7.37 -10.40
N PHE A 499 18.62 7.06 -10.06
CA PHE A 499 19.76 7.96 -10.28
C PHE A 499 20.62 7.60 -11.49
N PHE A 500 20.51 6.39 -12.05
CA PHE A 500 21.18 6.04 -13.30
C PHE A 500 20.51 6.61 -14.55
N LEU A 501 19.24 7.00 -14.46
CA LEU A 501 18.53 7.66 -15.57
C LEU A 501 18.84 9.16 -15.69
N GLY A 502 19.61 9.72 -14.81
CA GLY A 502 20.12 11.06 -14.89
C GLY A 502 21.34 11.24 -13.96
N ASN A 503 22.47 11.65 -14.50
CA ASN A 503 23.65 12.13 -13.76
C ASN A 503 23.29 13.40 -12.95
N VAL A 504 22.39 13.30 -11.98
CA VAL A 504 21.82 14.44 -11.25
C VAL A 504 21.81 14.16 -9.75
N VAL A 505 22.90 13.70 -9.20
CA VAL A 505 23.28 14.00 -7.79
C VAL A 505 24.76 13.66 -7.65
N GLN A 506 25.61 14.60 -7.98
CA GLN A 506 26.91 14.81 -7.32
C GLN A 506 26.78 16.03 -6.43
#